data_bc4c516eab1ac5b93d45a3f7b34d490c
#
_entry.id   bc4c516eab1ac5b93d45a3f7b34d490c
#
_cell.length_a   1.000
_cell.length_b   1.000
_cell.length_c   1.000
_cell.angle_alpha   90.00
_cell.angle_beta   90.00
_cell.angle_gamma   90.00
#
_symmetry.space_group_name_H-M   'P 1'
#
loop_
_entity.id
_entity.type
_entity.pdbx_description
1 polymer ?
#
loop_
_entity_poly.entity_id
_entity_poly.type
_entity_poly.pdbx_seq_one_letter_code
_entity_poly.pdbx_strand_id
1 'polypeptide(L)'
;MMLAQEYKQELVSNTETYNISQKLDGARYNIHLSKGKVEIMGRHSKKPNNYKYPEIESEAIQLISDEDITLDGEMAISTTYGTWELTNFNALASREHTENKKQIQLLSRMLPAKFIVFDIITNDTIKLPLKERMEIMQNYFGQYPNLRRIQPIYNLNGDMDFANKLFQQAYGLGLEGIMIKKLDSLYEDRRSDAWLKWKCYKEADEKIIGYTSKERQISALILESGSKVNAIIDDYWKDIILKQDISTTKENTGEVQRYFSKPSLTAVIKYLERTDNNIMRFPILKEIREKEA
;
A
#
# COMPACT_ATOMS: atom_id res chain seq x y z
N MET A 1 -9.09 -9.72 -8.23
CA MET A 1 -9.14 -8.64 -7.19
C MET A 1 -9.34 -7.29 -7.84
N MET A 2 -10.33 -6.53 -7.38
CA MET A 2 -10.55 -5.14 -7.82
C MET A 2 -9.41 -4.23 -7.34
N LEU A 3 -8.92 -3.33 -8.22
CA LEU A 3 -7.79 -2.45 -7.92
C LEU A 3 -8.23 -0.98 -7.99
N ALA A 4 -7.77 -0.18 -7.03
CA ALA A 4 -8.02 1.25 -7.00
C ALA A 4 -7.12 2.03 -7.98
N GLN A 5 -7.66 3.14 -8.52
CA GLN A 5 -6.86 4.17 -9.19
C GLN A 5 -6.29 5.18 -8.20
N GLU A 6 -5.27 5.94 -8.63
CA GLU A 6 -4.84 7.13 -7.88
C GLU A 6 -5.96 8.19 -7.90
N TYR A 7 -6.17 8.83 -6.76
CA TYR A 7 -7.12 9.93 -6.65
C TYR A 7 -6.75 11.07 -7.60
N LYS A 8 -7.77 11.56 -8.29
CA LYS A 8 -7.73 12.78 -9.09
C LYS A 8 -9.06 13.50 -8.94
N GLN A 9 -9.03 14.83 -8.85
CA GLN A 9 -10.21 15.63 -8.61
C GLN A 9 -11.30 15.44 -9.69
N GLU A 10 -10.91 15.19 -10.93
CA GLU A 10 -11.84 14.96 -12.04
C GLU A 10 -12.62 13.63 -11.96
N LEU A 11 -12.23 12.70 -11.07
CA LEU A 11 -12.87 11.40 -10.88
C LEU A 11 -13.94 11.39 -9.79
N VAL A 12 -14.13 12.51 -9.10
CA VAL A 12 -15.09 12.64 -8.00
C VAL A 12 -16.02 13.82 -8.20
N SER A 13 -17.21 13.76 -7.62
CA SER A 13 -18.19 14.85 -7.56
C SER A 13 -18.35 15.33 -6.11
N ASN A 14 -18.45 16.63 -5.91
CA ASN A 14 -18.71 17.19 -4.58
C ASN A 14 -20.16 16.98 -4.10
N THR A 15 -21.05 16.53 -4.99
CA THR A 15 -22.47 16.27 -4.68
C THR A 15 -22.78 14.81 -4.43
N GLU A 16 -21.80 13.92 -4.62
CA GLU A 16 -21.96 12.49 -4.39
C GLU A 16 -21.50 12.10 -2.99
N THR A 17 -22.09 11.03 -2.48
CA THR A 17 -21.67 10.37 -1.23
C THR A 17 -20.82 9.14 -1.54
N TYR A 18 -19.70 9.03 -0.88
CA TYR A 18 -18.73 7.96 -1.05
C TYR A 18 -18.58 7.16 0.25
N ASN A 19 -18.19 5.90 0.15
CA ASN A 19 -17.65 5.16 1.27
C ASN A 19 -16.17 5.53 1.41
N ILE A 20 -15.79 6.00 2.60
CA ILE A 20 -14.45 6.48 2.90
C ILE A 20 -13.86 5.64 4.03
N SER A 21 -12.66 5.16 3.84
CA SER A 21 -11.93 4.37 4.82
C SER A 21 -10.44 4.70 4.81
N GLN A 22 -9.73 4.28 5.85
CA GLN A 22 -8.26 4.37 5.85
C GLN A 22 -7.67 3.56 4.70
N LYS A 23 -6.63 4.10 4.05
CA LYS A 23 -5.73 3.31 3.24
C LYS A 23 -4.67 2.68 4.15
N LEU A 24 -4.80 1.38 4.38
CA LEU A 24 -3.88 0.62 5.19
C LEU A 24 -2.55 0.41 4.47
N ASP A 25 -1.45 0.60 5.17
CA ASP A 25 -0.11 0.25 4.68
C ASP A 25 0.23 -1.18 5.11
N GLY A 26 -0.11 -2.11 4.25
CA GLY A 26 -0.02 -3.53 4.50
C GLY A 26 0.25 -4.35 3.24
N ALA A 27 -0.17 -5.60 3.26
CA ALA A 27 -0.15 -6.50 2.13
C ALA A 27 -1.55 -7.03 1.85
N ARG A 28 -2.01 -6.89 0.60
CA ARG A 28 -3.36 -7.35 0.24
C ARG A 28 -3.42 -8.85 0.13
N TYR A 29 -4.40 -9.42 0.82
CA TYR A 29 -4.72 -10.84 0.85
C TYR A 29 -6.21 -11.09 0.63
N ASN A 30 -6.53 -12.29 0.17
CA ASN A 30 -7.86 -12.87 0.24
C ASN A 30 -7.83 -14.05 1.20
N ILE A 31 -8.88 -14.18 2.02
CA ILE A 31 -9.15 -15.41 2.77
C ILE A 31 -10.36 -16.07 2.11
N HIS A 32 -10.14 -17.25 1.54
CA HIS A 32 -11.20 -18.07 0.99
C HIS A 32 -11.68 -19.06 2.05
N LEU A 33 -12.96 -19.03 2.34
CA LEU A 33 -13.65 -19.91 3.25
C LEU A 33 -14.57 -20.81 2.44
N SER A 34 -14.38 -22.11 2.47
CA SER A 34 -15.16 -23.06 1.67
C SER A 34 -15.16 -24.44 2.33
N LYS A 35 -16.34 -25.00 2.57
CA LYS A 35 -16.56 -26.42 2.97
C LYS A 35 -15.53 -26.99 3.97
N GLY A 36 -15.29 -26.25 5.04
CA GLY A 36 -14.34 -26.66 6.08
C GLY A 36 -12.86 -26.35 5.78
N LYS A 37 -12.57 -25.56 4.74
CA LYS A 37 -11.21 -25.14 4.38
C LYS A 37 -11.05 -23.61 4.52
N VAL A 38 -9.85 -23.22 4.95
CA VAL A 38 -9.38 -21.85 4.94
C VAL A 38 -8.16 -21.76 4.02
N GLU A 39 -8.18 -20.87 3.07
CA GLU A 39 -7.04 -20.59 2.19
C GLU A 39 -6.70 -19.10 2.25
N ILE A 40 -5.50 -18.77 2.75
CA ILE A 40 -4.98 -17.40 2.82
C ILE A 40 -4.10 -17.15 1.60
N MET A 41 -4.55 -16.29 0.68
CA MET A 41 -3.91 -16.05 -0.61
C MET A 41 -3.42 -14.62 -0.72
N GLY A 42 -2.11 -14.42 -0.78
CA GLY A 42 -1.53 -13.12 -1.14
C GLY A 42 -1.81 -12.75 -2.60
N ARG A 43 -1.84 -11.47 -2.91
CA ARG A 43 -2.19 -10.93 -4.23
C ARG A 43 -1.48 -11.61 -5.42
N HIS A 44 -0.22 -12.01 -5.24
CA HIS A 44 0.60 -12.64 -6.29
C HIS A 44 0.89 -14.12 -6.00
N SER A 45 0.28 -14.67 -4.96
CA SER A 45 0.50 -16.07 -4.57
C SER A 45 -0.23 -17.02 -5.51
N LYS A 46 0.46 -18.08 -5.92
CA LYS A 46 -0.14 -19.18 -6.69
C LYS A 46 -0.65 -20.31 -5.80
N LYS A 47 -0.32 -20.29 -4.51
CA LYS A 47 -0.68 -21.30 -3.51
C LYS A 47 -1.03 -20.60 -2.19
N PRO A 48 -1.85 -21.24 -1.33
CA PRO A 48 -2.15 -20.71 -0.01
C PRO A 48 -0.90 -20.49 0.85
N ASN A 49 -0.89 -19.41 1.58
CA ASN A 49 0.20 -19.00 2.48
C ASN A 49 -0.20 -19.09 3.97
N ASN A 50 -1.14 -19.97 4.31
CA ASN A 50 -1.66 -20.12 5.67
C ASN A 50 -0.54 -20.20 6.72
N TYR A 51 0.52 -20.96 6.42
CA TYR A 51 1.65 -21.16 7.32
C TYR A 51 2.34 -19.87 7.76
N LYS A 52 2.23 -18.78 6.99
CA LYS A 52 2.80 -17.46 7.33
C LYS A 52 2.03 -16.73 8.42
N TYR A 53 0.73 -17.00 8.53
CA TYR A 53 -0.19 -16.32 9.43
C TYR A 53 -1.04 -17.29 10.24
N PRO A 54 -0.42 -18.17 11.08
CA PRO A 54 -1.16 -19.18 11.85
C PRO A 54 -2.18 -18.56 12.82
N GLU A 55 -1.95 -17.34 13.30
CA GLU A 55 -2.89 -16.60 14.16
C GLU A 55 -4.16 -16.16 13.40
N ILE A 56 -4.02 -15.84 12.10
CA ILE A 56 -5.17 -15.50 11.24
C ILE A 56 -5.91 -16.75 10.83
N GLU A 57 -5.19 -17.82 10.45
CA GLU A 57 -5.80 -19.11 10.11
C GLU A 57 -6.65 -19.65 11.29
N SER A 58 -6.11 -19.55 12.52
CA SER A 58 -6.83 -19.99 13.73
C SER A 58 -8.15 -19.25 13.98
N GLU A 59 -8.24 -17.95 13.65
CA GLU A 59 -9.51 -17.22 13.72
C GLU A 59 -10.40 -17.49 12.50
N ALA A 60 -9.82 -17.60 11.30
CA ALA A 60 -10.57 -17.85 10.08
C ALA A 60 -11.34 -19.20 10.11
N ILE A 61 -10.82 -20.19 10.81
CA ILE A 61 -11.51 -21.48 11.04
C ILE A 61 -12.85 -21.28 11.74
N GLN A 62 -13.03 -20.24 12.56
CA GLN A 62 -14.30 -19.95 13.25
C GLN A 62 -15.34 -19.36 12.28
N LEU A 63 -14.91 -18.85 11.12
CA LEU A 63 -15.75 -18.22 10.10
C LEU A 63 -16.20 -19.19 9.00
N ILE A 64 -15.81 -20.46 9.08
CA ILE A 64 -16.14 -21.45 8.05
C ILE A 64 -17.65 -21.64 7.99
N SER A 65 -18.18 -21.55 6.79
CA SER A 65 -19.57 -21.84 6.45
C SER A 65 -19.65 -22.87 5.33
N ASP A 66 -20.87 -23.36 5.05
CA ASP A 66 -21.11 -24.23 3.88
C ASP A 66 -21.06 -23.45 2.57
N GLU A 67 -21.14 -22.14 2.63
CA GLU A 67 -21.04 -21.24 1.48
C GLU A 67 -19.59 -20.87 1.18
N ASP A 68 -19.30 -20.67 -0.10
CA ASP A 68 -18.00 -20.17 -0.56
C ASP A 68 -17.94 -18.67 -0.36
N ILE A 69 -17.13 -18.22 0.61
CA ILE A 69 -16.93 -16.81 0.95
C ILE A 69 -15.48 -16.42 0.68
N THR A 70 -15.26 -15.29 0.01
CA THR A 70 -13.97 -14.64 -0.09
C THR A 70 -14.00 -13.34 0.68
N LEU A 71 -13.17 -13.24 1.71
CA LEU A 71 -12.89 -11.99 2.42
C LEU A 71 -11.71 -11.30 1.72
N ASP A 72 -11.92 -10.11 1.17
CA ASP A 72 -10.88 -9.29 0.55
C ASP A 72 -10.41 -8.24 1.55
N GLY A 73 -9.12 -8.22 1.86
CA GLY A 73 -8.61 -7.40 2.96
C GLY A 73 -7.12 -7.10 2.88
N GLU A 74 -6.66 -6.36 3.87
CA GLU A 74 -5.26 -6.02 4.06
C GLU A 74 -4.70 -6.72 5.27
N MET A 75 -3.60 -7.46 5.10
CA MET A 75 -2.79 -7.99 6.18
C MET A 75 -1.89 -6.88 6.69
N ALA A 76 -1.96 -6.59 7.99
CA ALA A 76 -1.17 -5.54 8.60
C ALA A 76 -0.68 -5.95 10.00
N ILE A 77 0.45 -5.40 10.43
CA ILE A 77 0.82 -5.33 11.83
C ILE A 77 0.49 -3.93 12.29
N SER A 78 -0.46 -3.80 13.21
CA SER A 78 -0.98 -2.49 13.58
C SER A 78 -1.42 -2.42 15.04
N THR A 79 -1.47 -1.17 15.54
CA THR A 79 -2.13 -0.82 16.81
C THR A 79 -3.32 0.07 16.51
N THR A 80 -4.48 -0.25 17.07
CA THR A 80 -5.69 0.55 16.92
C THR A 80 -5.60 1.83 17.74
N TYR A 81 -5.86 2.97 17.12
CA TYR A 81 -5.95 4.29 17.75
C TYR A 81 -7.27 4.96 17.33
N GLY A 82 -8.24 4.92 18.20
CA GLY A 82 -9.62 5.33 17.86
C GLY A 82 -10.18 4.47 16.73
N THR A 83 -10.47 5.09 15.59
CA THR A 83 -10.96 4.42 14.37
C THR A 83 -9.85 4.12 13.36
N TRP A 84 -8.61 4.47 13.68
CA TRP A 84 -7.45 4.31 12.82
C TRP A 84 -6.59 3.11 13.22
N GLU A 85 -5.98 2.45 12.26
CA GLU A 85 -4.94 1.44 12.44
C GLU A 85 -3.56 2.05 12.16
N LEU A 86 -2.75 2.21 13.19
CA LEU A 86 -1.37 2.64 13.07
C LEU A 86 -0.52 1.45 12.61
N THR A 87 -0.29 1.35 11.31
CA THR A 87 0.38 0.22 10.68
C THR A 87 1.91 0.32 10.78
N ASN A 88 2.58 -0.84 10.91
CA ASN A 88 4.03 -0.96 10.84
C ASN A 88 4.42 -1.87 9.67
N PHE A 89 4.68 -1.26 8.52
CA PHE A 89 5.03 -1.98 7.30
C PHE A 89 6.36 -2.74 7.42
N ASN A 90 7.37 -2.20 8.11
CA ASN A 90 8.66 -2.88 8.29
C ASN A 90 8.51 -4.18 9.08
N ALA A 91 7.67 -4.16 10.12
CA ALA A 91 7.35 -5.37 10.90
C ALA A 91 6.59 -6.39 10.03
N LEU A 92 5.64 -5.93 9.19
CA LEU A 92 4.95 -6.82 8.25
C LEU A 92 5.92 -7.39 7.21
N ALA A 93 6.78 -6.57 6.61
CA ALA A 93 7.77 -7.01 5.64
C ALA A 93 8.70 -8.09 6.22
N SER A 94 9.11 -7.95 7.48
CA SER A 94 9.89 -8.97 8.18
C SER A 94 9.14 -10.30 8.27
N ARG A 95 7.81 -10.28 8.49
CA ARG A 95 6.95 -11.47 8.47
C ARG A 95 6.84 -12.07 7.07
N GLU A 96 6.60 -11.24 6.06
CA GLU A 96 6.45 -11.66 4.66
C GLU A 96 7.70 -12.37 4.11
N HIS A 97 8.89 -11.90 4.47
CA HIS A 97 10.15 -12.47 4.01
C HIS A 97 10.63 -13.69 4.82
N THR A 98 9.98 -14.01 5.94
CA THR A 98 10.37 -15.15 6.77
C THR A 98 9.78 -16.45 6.24
N GLU A 99 10.63 -17.44 5.95
CA GLU A 99 10.25 -18.78 5.48
C GLU A 99 10.46 -19.88 6.54
N ASN A 100 11.26 -19.62 7.56
CA ASN A 100 11.54 -20.58 8.63
C ASN A 100 10.32 -20.75 9.55
N LYS A 101 9.75 -21.94 9.62
CA LYS A 101 8.53 -22.25 10.39
C LYS A 101 8.65 -21.92 11.89
N LYS A 102 9.79 -22.16 12.52
CA LYS A 102 9.99 -21.84 13.95
C LYS A 102 10.00 -20.32 14.17
N GLN A 103 10.65 -19.61 13.27
CA GLN A 103 10.70 -18.14 13.31
C GLN A 103 9.31 -17.53 13.02
N ILE A 104 8.54 -18.11 12.08
CA ILE A 104 7.16 -17.70 11.81
C ILE A 104 6.30 -17.84 13.08
N GLN A 105 6.38 -18.98 13.79
CA GLN A 105 5.64 -19.19 15.04
C GLN A 105 6.04 -18.20 16.13
N LEU A 106 7.34 -17.83 16.23
CA LEU A 106 7.80 -16.83 17.17
C LEU A 106 7.25 -15.44 16.80
N LEU A 107 7.40 -15.05 15.55
CA LEU A 107 6.94 -13.74 15.05
C LEU A 107 5.42 -13.61 15.12
N SER A 108 4.64 -14.68 14.92
CA SER A 108 3.18 -14.62 15.06
C SER A 108 2.72 -14.27 16.49
N ARG A 109 3.56 -14.49 17.48
CA ARG A 109 3.32 -14.11 18.89
C ARG A 109 3.85 -12.73 19.22
N MET A 110 5.05 -12.39 18.71
CA MET A 110 5.73 -11.13 19.03
C MET A 110 5.18 -9.95 18.18
N LEU A 111 4.87 -10.21 16.94
CA LEU A 111 4.36 -9.25 15.94
C LEU A 111 3.11 -9.84 15.27
N PRO A 112 2.03 -10.03 16.04
CA PRO A 112 0.82 -10.65 15.51
C PRO A 112 0.17 -9.76 14.45
N ALA A 113 -0.20 -10.37 13.32
CA ALA A 113 -0.91 -9.70 12.25
C ALA A 113 -2.40 -9.52 12.57
N LYS A 114 -3.01 -8.52 11.94
CA LYS A 114 -4.45 -8.37 11.77
C LYS A 114 -4.77 -8.48 10.28
N PHE A 115 -5.91 -9.04 9.96
CA PHE A 115 -6.50 -9.04 8.65
C PHE A 115 -7.72 -8.11 8.65
N ILE A 116 -7.58 -6.95 8.03
CA ILE A 116 -8.62 -5.92 8.00
C ILE A 116 -9.40 -6.07 6.70
N VAL A 117 -10.64 -6.55 6.82
CA VAL A 117 -11.51 -6.89 5.68
C VAL A 117 -12.22 -5.65 5.18
N PHE A 118 -12.14 -5.39 3.89
CA PHE A 118 -12.80 -4.24 3.27
C PHE A 118 -13.80 -4.63 2.17
N ASP A 119 -13.96 -5.92 1.87
CA ASP A 119 -15.05 -6.43 1.03
C ASP A 119 -15.32 -7.91 1.31
N ILE A 120 -16.56 -8.35 1.05
CA ILE A 120 -17.00 -9.73 1.17
C ILE A 120 -17.61 -10.18 -0.15
N ILE A 121 -17.07 -11.23 -0.74
CA ILE A 121 -17.40 -11.70 -2.07
C ILE A 121 -17.91 -13.13 -2.00
N THR A 122 -19.14 -13.31 -2.49
CA THR A 122 -19.80 -14.59 -2.75
C THR A 122 -20.36 -14.57 -4.18
N ASN A 123 -20.93 -15.68 -4.64
CA ASN A 123 -21.63 -15.72 -5.94
C ASN A 123 -22.78 -14.71 -6.04
N ASP A 124 -23.36 -14.31 -4.93
CA ASP A 124 -24.47 -13.36 -4.86
C ASP A 124 -23.98 -11.95 -4.61
N THR A 125 -23.08 -11.73 -3.64
CA THR A 125 -22.63 -10.38 -3.29
C THR A 125 -21.84 -9.72 -4.41
N ILE A 126 -21.15 -10.47 -5.26
CA ILE A 126 -20.39 -9.91 -6.41
C ILE A 126 -21.27 -9.12 -7.38
N LYS A 127 -22.58 -9.41 -7.42
CA LYS A 127 -23.60 -8.75 -8.26
C LYS A 127 -24.21 -7.51 -7.60
N LEU A 128 -23.90 -7.28 -6.32
CA LEU A 128 -24.48 -6.21 -5.53
C LEU A 128 -23.57 -4.96 -5.54
N PRO A 129 -24.14 -3.76 -5.40
CA PRO A 129 -23.37 -2.55 -5.22
C PRO A 129 -22.60 -2.59 -3.87
N LEU A 130 -21.52 -1.81 -3.79
CA LEU A 130 -20.66 -1.75 -2.59
C LEU A 130 -21.46 -1.50 -1.31
N LYS A 131 -22.44 -0.59 -1.36
CA LYS A 131 -23.27 -0.28 -0.18
C LYS A 131 -23.89 -1.54 0.44
N GLU A 132 -24.49 -2.39 -0.38
CA GLU A 132 -25.14 -3.61 0.08
C GLU A 132 -24.10 -4.65 0.57
N ARG A 133 -22.96 -4.78 -0.14
CA ARG A 133 -21.87 -5.66 0.30
C ARG A 133 -21.31 -5.26 1.65
N MET A 134 -21.20 -3.93 1.92
CA MET A 134 -20.76 -3.42 3.22
C MET A 134 -21.74 -3.74 4.34
N GLU A 135 -23.04 -3.64 4.09
CA GLU A 135 -24.09 -4.03 5.05
C GLU A 135 -24.04 -5.53 5.35
N ILE A 136 -23.91 -6.36 4.32
CA ILE A 136 -23.73 -7.82 4.47
C ILE A 136 -22.47 -8.13 5.27
N MET A 137 -21.34 -7.48 4.97
CA MET A 137 -20.09 -7.65 5.71
C MET A 137 -20.24 -7.29 7.19
N GLN A 138 -20.87 -6.17 7.52
CA GLN A 138 -21.11 -5.76 8.90
C GLN A 138 -21.99 -6.79 9.64
N ASN A 139 -23.07 -7.23 9.01
CA ASN A 139 -23.96 -8.25 9.57
C ASN A 139 -23.24 -9.60 9.78
N TYR A 140 -22.39 -9.98 8.82
CA TYR A 140 -21.58 -11.20 8.92
C TYR A 140 -20.64 -11.14 10.12
N PHE A 141 -19.83 -10.09 10.23
CA PHE A 141 -18.92 -9.94 11.37
C PHE A 141 -19.63 -9.70 12.72
N GLY A 142 -20.83 -9.13 12.70
CA GLY A 142 -21.67 -8.96 13.89
C GLY A 142 -22.02 -10.29 14.58
N GLN A 143 -21.99 -11.41 13.86
CA GLN A 143 -22.20 -12.75 14.41
C GLN A 143 -20.97 -13.30 15.16
N TYR A 144 -19.80 -12.68 14.97
CA TYR A 144 -18.51 -13.14 15.51
C TYR A 144 -17.81 -12.05 16.37
N PRO A 145 -18.43 -11.62 17.49
CA PRO A 145 -17.92 -10.47 18.27
C PRO A 145 -16.59 -10.73 18.99
N ASN A 146 -16.14 -11.98 19.03
CA ASN A 146 -14.92 -12.39 19.74
C ASN A 146 -13.68 -12.42 18.85
N LEU A 147 -13.80 -12.16 17.56
CA LEU A 147 -12.65 -12.07 16.66
C LEU A 147 -11.78 -10.87 17.03
N ARG A 148 -10.47 -11.07 17.02
CA ARG A 148 -9.50 -10.04 17.40
C ARG A 148 -8.52 -9.71 16.28
N ARG A 149 -8.34 -10.65 15.36
CA ARG A 149 -7.35 -10.58 14.29
C ARG A 149 -7.97 -10.37 12.91
N ILE A 150 -9.20 -10.85 12.73
CA ILE A 150 -9.98 -10.64 11.51
C ILE A 150 -11.11 -9.68 11.84
N GLN A 151 -11.06 -8.49 11.24
CA GLN A 151 -11.99 -7.41 11.56
C GLN A 151 -12.43 -6.68 10.29
N PRO A 152 -13.68 -6.22 10.19
CA PRO A 152 -14.08 -5.34 9.12
C PRO A 152 -13.40 -3.98 9.28
N ILE A 153 -13.05 -3.37 8.15
CA ILE A 153 -12.48 -2.03 8.15
C ILE A 153 -13.50 -1.02 8.69
N TYR A 154 -13.02 -0.09 9.51
CA TYR A 154 -13.84 1.05 9.86
C TYR A 154 -13.99 1.97 8.63
N ASN A 155 -15.23 2.27 8.30
CA ASN A 155 -15.56 3.11 7.16
C ASN A 155 -16.71 4.04 7.49
N LEU A 156 -16.78 5.16 6.78
CA LEU A 156 -17.81 6.18 6.92
C LEU A 156 -18.31 6.57 5.54
N ASN A 157 -19.57 6.96 5.46
CA ASN A 157 -20.12 7.54 4.25
C ASN A 157 -20.12 9.08 4.38
N GLY A 158 -19.67 9.77 3.34
CA GLY A 158 -19.61 11.22 3.30
C GLY A 158 -19.29 11.76 1.93
N ASP A 159 -19.42 13.07 1.79
CA ASP A 159 -19.04 13.83 0.59
C ASP A 159 -17.51 14.10 0.55
N MET A 160 -17.09 14.85 -0.45
CA MET A 160 -15.67 15.19 -0.63
C MET A 160 -15.13 16.15 0.45
N ASP A 161 -15.98 17.00 1.06
CA ASP A 161 -15.55 17.84 2.18
C ASP A 161 -15.26 16.99 3.41
N PHE A 162 -16.05 15.96 3.64
CA PHE A 162 -15.80 14.99 4.69
C PHE A 162 -14.54 14.14 4.39
N ALA A 163 -14.35 13.71 3.13
CA ALA A 163 -13.15 13.01 2.70
C ALA A 163 -11.88 13.86 2.92
N ASN A 164 -11.93 15.15 2.60
CA ASN A 164 -10.84 16.10 2.87
C ASN A 164 -10.48 16.15 4.36
N LYS A 165 -11.46 16.23 5.26
CA LYS A 165 -11.22 16.23 6.72
C LYS A 165 -10.54 14.95 7.18
N LEU A 166 -11.00 13.80 6.70
CA LEU A 166 -10.37 12.51 7.02
C LEU A 166 -8.96 12.39 6.43
N PHE A 167 -8.73 12.91 5.23
CA PHE A 167 -7.41 12.96 4.63
C PHE A 167 -6.43 13.79 5.46
N GLN A 168 -6.84 14.97 5.95
CA GLN A 168 -6.01 15.80 6.82
C GLN A 168 -5.68 15.12 8.16
N GLN A 169 -6.63 14.38 8.73
CA GLN A 169 -6.39 13.57 9.92
C GLN A 169 -5.37 12.46 9.64
N ALA A 170 -5.55 11.72 8.55
CA ALA A 170 -4.63 10.67 8.13
C ALA A 170 -3.21 11.23 7.89
N TYR A 171 -3.11 12.40 7.26
CA TYR A 171 -1.83 13.10 7.04
C TYR A 171 -1.16 13.49 8.37
N GLY A 172 -1.92 14.07 9.29
CA GLY A 172 -1.42 14.46 10.61
C GLY A 172 -0.95 13.29 11.48
N LEU A 173 -1.56 12.12 11.31
CA LEU A 173 -1.17 10.87 11.98
C LEU A 173 -0.03 10.11 11.26
N GLY A 174 0.44 10.60 10.11
CA GLY A 174 1.48 9.94 9.32
C GLY A 174 1.03 8.65 8.64
N LEU A 175 -0.28 8.47 8.40
CA LEU A 175 -0.84 7.31 7.72
C LEU A 175 -0.61 7.37 6.20
N GLU A 176 -0.78 6.24 5.52
CA GLU A 176 -0.57 6.15 4.06
C GLU A 176 -1.60 7.00 3.28
N GLY A 177 -2.82 7.17 3.82
CA GLY A 177 -3.88 7.95 3.20
C GLY A 177 -5.28 7.40 3.45
N ILE A 178 -6.19 7.68 2.52
CA ILE A 178 -7.57 7.20 2.54
C ILE A 178 -7.94 6.52 1.23
N MET A 179 -8.99 5.70 1.31
CA MET A 179 -9.68 5.12 0.17
C MET A 179 -11.04 5.81 0.02
N ILE A 180 -11.41 6.14 -1.21
CA ILE A 180 -12.70 6.72 -1.58
C ILE A 180 -13.35 5.75 -2.58
N LYS A 181 -14.54 5.26 -2.27
CA LYS A 181 -15.21 4.23 -3.06
C LYS A 181 -16.64 4.67 -3.40
N LYS A 182 -17.06 4.50 -4.66
CA LYS A 182 -18.45 4.75 -5.07
C LYS A 182 -19.37 3.70 -4.46
N LEU A 183 -20.42 4.15 -3.79
CA LEU A 183 -21.37 3.28 -3.06
C LEU A 183 -22.16 2.34 -3.97
N ASP A 184 -22.39 2.74 -5.21
CA ASP A 184 -23.13 1.99 -6.24
C ASP A 184 -22.24 1.05 -7.08
N SER A 185 -20.93 1.02 -6.81
CA SER A 185 -19.99 0.24 -7.61
C SER A 185 -20.12 -1.27 -7.39
N LEU A 186 -20.10 -2.01 -8.50
CA LEU A 186 -19.96 -3.47 -8.47
C LEU A 186 -18.50 -3.86 -8.22
N TYR A 187 -18.28 -5.11 -7.80
CA TYR A 187 -16.93 -5.65 -7.68
C TYR A 187 -16.43 -6.11 -9.05
N GLU A 188 -15.31 -5.55 -9.50
CA GLU A 188 -14.72 -5.83 -10.80
C GLU A 188 -13.28 -6.36 -10.64
N ASP A 189 -12.94 -7.48 -11.30
CA ASP A 189 -11.57 -8.01 -11.23
C ASP A 189 -10.61 -7.27 -12.17
N ARG A 190 -10.58 -5.95 -12.04
CA ARG A 190 -9.72 -5.03 -12.79
C ARG A 190 -9.44 -3.75 -11.99
N ARG A 191 -8.59 -2.88 -12.54
CA ARG A 191 -8.45 -1.51 -12.03
C ARG A 191 -9.69 -0.71 -12.40
N SER A 192 -10.29 -0.06 -11.40
CA SER A 192 -11.53 0.71 -11.55
C SER A 192 -11.39 2.10 -10.93
N ASP A 193 -12.01 3.09 -11.55
CA ASP A 193 -12.16 4.45 -11.04
C ASP A 193 -13.26 4.58 -9.98
N ALA A 194 -14.05 3.52 -9.78
CA ALA A 194 -14.99 3.44 -8.66
C ALA A 194 -14.30 3.33 -7.30
N TRP A 195 -13.03 2.92 -7.26
CA TRP A 195 -12.19 2.87 -6.07
C TRP A 195 -10.97 3.76 -6.28
N LEU A 196 -10.82 4.78 -5.43
CA LEU A 196 -9.72 5.73 -5.49
C LEU A 196 -8.88 5.63 -4.22
N LYS A 197 -7.57 5.72 -4.38
CA LYS A 197 -6.61 5.80 -3.28
C LYS A 197 -5.98 7.20 -3.26
N TRP A 198 -6.20 7.91 -2.16
CA TRP A 198 -5.65 9.24 -1.94
C TRP A 198 -4.55 9.15 -0.89
N LYS A 199 -3.31 9.22 -1.35
CA LYS A 199 -2.13 8.99 -0.53
C LYS A 199 -1.60 10.29 0.08
N CYS A 200 -1.17 10.20 1.35
CA CYS A 200 -0.54 11.26 2.11
C CYS A 200 0.94 11.43 1.73
N TYR A 201 1.21 11.88 0.51
CA TYR A 201 2.57 12.13 0.09
C TYR A 201 3.17 13.34 0.80
N LYS A 202 4.46 13.22 1.15
CA LYS A 202 5.34 14.30 1.61
C LYS A 202 6.22 14.75 0.46
N GLU A 203 6.81 15.94 0.59
CA GLU A 203 7.78 16.45 -0.38
C GLU A 203 9.09 16.76 0.35
N ALA A 204 10.20 16.56 -0.34
CA ALA A 204 11.52 16.94 0.11
C ALA A 204 12.43 17.28 -1.06
N ASP A 205 13.34 18.18 -0.83
CA ASP A 205 14.45 18.50 -1.70
C ASP A 205 15.65 17.65 -1.28
N GLU A 206 16.24 16.88 -2.22
CA GLU A 206 17.44 16.10 -1.97
C GLU A 206 18.47 16.29 -3.08
N LYS A 207 19.75 16.30 -2.72
CA LYS A 207 20.81 16.33 -3.70
C LYS A 207 20.83 15.06 -4.53
N ILE A 208 21.01 15.21 -5.82
CA ILE A 208 21.30 14.11 -6.73
C ILE A 208 22.80 13.83 -6.66
N ILE A 209 23.18 12.73 -6.02
CA ILE A 209 24.60 12.36 -5.85
C ILE A 209 25.11 11.42 -6.93
N GLY A 210 24.23 10.98 -7.84
CA GLY A 210 24.60 10.07 -8.90
C GLY A 210 23.39 9.54 -9.65
N TYR A 211 23.63 8.55 -10.49
CA TYR A 211 22.59 7.87 -11.24
C TYR A 211 22.92 6.39 -11.47
N THR A 212 21.91 5.61 -11.77
CA THR A 212 22.07 4.24 -12.26
C THR A 212 21.80 4.20 -13.75
N SER A 213 22.50 3.34 -14.46
CA SER A 213 22.25 3.12 -15.88
C SER A 213 22.20 1.65 -16.23
N LYS A 214 21.29 1.32 -17.13
CA LYS A 214 21.15 0.02 -17.78
C LYS A 214 21.15 0.25 -19.29
N GLU A 215 21.91 -0.56 -20.03
CA GLU A 215 22.00 -0.44 -21.50
C GLU A 215 22.31 0.98 -21.98
N ARG A 216 23.18 1.71 -21.25
CA ARG A 216 23.60 3.11 -21.49
C ARG A 216 22.48 4.16 -21.26
N GLN A 217 21.32 3.79 -20.77
CA GLN A 217 20.26 4.74 -20.41
C GLN A 217 20.22 4.95 -18.90
N ILE A 218 19.93 6.18 -18.47
CA ILE A 218 19.68 6.48 -17.04
C ILE A 218 18.40 5.75 -16.65
N SER A 219 18.50 4.88 -15.65
CA SER A 219 17.35 4.11 -15.12
C SER A 219 16.79 4.72 -13.83
N ALA A 220 17.66 5.29 -12.98
CA ALA A 220 17.24 6.00 -11.79
C ALA A 220 18.28 7.05 -11.36
N LEU A 221 17.82 8.09 -10.65
CA LEU A 221 18.67 9.01 -9.90
C LEU A 221 18.97 8.44 -8.52
N ILE A 222 20.19 8.66 -8.02
CA ILE A 222 20.62 8.32 -6.67
C ILE A 222 20.62 9.60 -5.84
N LEU A 223 19.86 9.60 -4.74
CA LEU A 223 19.70 10.74 -3.85
C LEU A 223 20.68 10.65 -2.67
N GLU A 224 20.92 11.78 -1.98
CA GLU A 224 21.81 11.86 -0.82
C GLU A 224 21.41 10.91 0.31
N SER A 225 20.13 10.66 0.52
CA SER A 225 19.61 9.64 1.44
C SER A 225 19.94 8.19 1.06
N GLY A 226 20.49 7.96 -0.15
CA GLY A 226 20.65 6.63 -0.75
C GLY A 226 19.40 6.12 -1.47
N SER A 227 18.31 6.87 -1.44
CA SER A 227 17.08 6.55 -2.18
C SER A 227 17.35 6.58 -3.68
N LYS A 228 16.71 5.66 -4.42
CA LYS A 228 16.73 5.67 -5.89
C LYS A 228 15.35 6.07 -6.39
N VAL A 229 15.28 7.02 -7.30
CA VAL A 229 14.04 7.44 -7.96
C VAL A 229 14.10 7.13 -9.44
N ASN A 230 13.21 6.24 -9.89
CA ASN A 230 13.02 6.00 -11.32
C ASN A 230 12.31 7.21 -11.91
N ALA A 231 12.87 7.79 -12.95
CA ALA A 231 12.31 8.98 -13.55
C ALA A 231 12.44 8.93 -15.08
N ILE A 232 11.40 9.40 -15.73
CA ILE A 232 11.50 9.82 -17.11
C ILE A 232 12.10 11.22 -17.08
N ILE A 233 13.38 11.33 -17.49
CA ILE A 233 14.13 12.57 -17.48
C ILE A 233 14.16 13.07 -18.93
N ASP A 234 13.86 14.35 -19.15
CA ASP A 234 13.97 14.96 -20.47
C ASP A 234 15.43 15.06 -20.94
N ASP A 235 15.64 15.35 -22.20
CA ASP A 235 16.97 15.34 -22.80
C ASP A 235 17.88 16.47 -22.28
N TYR A 236 17.29 17.60 -21.85
CA TYR A 236 18.02 18.70 -21.23
C TYR A 236 18.70 18.24 -19.92
N TRP A 237 17.94 17.65 -19.00
CA TRP A 237 18.50 17.15 -17.74
C TRP A 237 19.40 15.94 -17.93
N LYS A 238 19.10 15.06 -18.90
CA LYS A 238 20.01 13.95 -19.23
C LYS A 238 21.39 14.45 -19.62
N ASP A 239 21.46 15.46 -20.48
CA ASP A 239 22.73 16.06 -20.93
C ASP A 239 23.53 16.65 -19.77
N ILE A 240 22.85 17.35 -18.85
CA ILE A 240 23.49 17.93 -17.66
C ILE A 240 24.01 16.82 -16.74
N ILE A 241 23.20 15.80 -16.47
CA ILE A 241 23.57 14.66 -15.61
C ILE A 241 24.76 13.89 -16.18
N LEU A 242 24.76 13.62 -17.48
CA LEU A 242 25.83 12.86 -18.15
C LEU A 242 27.16 13.64 -18.25
N LYS A 243 27.11 14.96 -18.17
CA LYS A 243 28.31 15.84 -18.17
C LYS A 243 28.91 16.03 -16.76
N GLN A 244 28.27 15.54 -15.69
CA GLN A 244 28.83 15.62 -14.35
C GLN A 244 30.08 14.75 -14.20
N ASP A 245 31.09 15.27 -13.51
CA ASP A 245 32.31 14.51 -13.20
C ASP A 245 32.00 13.33 -12.27
N ILE A 246 32.44 12.13 -12.68
CA ILE A 246 32.22 10.90 -11.93
C ILE A 246 33.41 10.63 -11.00
N SER A 247 33.14 10.50 -9.70
CA SER A 247 34.15 10.13 -8.70
C SER A 247 34.30 8.62 -8.55
N THR A 248 33.17 7.90 -8.61
CA THR A 248 33.12 6.45 -8.33
C THR A 248 32.09 5.77 -9.23
N THR A 249 32.46 4.58 -9.69
CA THR A 249 31.54 3.70 -10.42
C THR A 249 31.47 2.36 -9.68
N LYS A 250 30.22 1.85 -9.48
CA LYS A 250 29.97 0.52 -8.91
C LYS A 250 29.11 -0.27 -9.90
N GLU A 251 29.44 -1.52 -10.10
CA GLU A 251 28.66 -2.43 -10.94
C GLU A 251 28.03 -3.50 -10.07
N ASN A 252 26.74 -3.73 -10.25
CA ASN A 252 26.00 -4.76 -9.56
C ASN A 252 24.91 -5.32 -10.48
N THR A 253 24.95 -6.65 -10.73
CA THR A 253 23.93 -7.42 -11.47
C THR A 253 23.42 -6.74 -12.76
N GLY A 254 24.34 -6.20 -13.59
CA GLY A 254 24.02 -5.56 -14.87
C GLY A 254 23.51 -4.12 -14.79
N GLU A 255 23.49 -3.53 -13.59
CA GLU A 255 23.24 -2.10 -13.38
C GLU A 255 24.55 -1.40 -12.98
N VAL A 256 24.87 -0.31 -13.64
CA VAL A 256 26.04 0.52 -13.32
C VAL A 256 25.60 1.75 -12.55
N GLN A 257 26.14 1.93 -11.35
CA GLN A 257 25.92 3.10 -10.49
C GLN A 257 27.09 4.05 -10.62
N ARG A 258 26.83 5.31 -10.93
CA ARG A 258 27.85 6.38 -11.05
C ARG A 258 27.56 7.47 -10.04
N TYR A 259 28.59 7.87 -9.30
CA TYR A 259 28.49 8.89 -8.26
C TYR A 259 29.27 10.13 -8.69
N PHE A 260 28.69 11.30 -8.49
CA PHE A 260 29.30 12.58 -8.86
C PHE A 260 30.41 12.99 -7.90
N SER A 261 31.46 13.63 -8.42
CA SER A 261 32.55 14.20 -7.63
C SER A 261 32.09 15.44 -6.83
N LYS A 262 31.26 16.27 -7.47
CA LYS A 262 30.69 17.50 -6.90
C LYS A 262 29.22 17.60 -7.28
N PRO A 263 28.31 17.00 -6.47
CA PRO A 263 26.89 17.10 -6.74
C PRO A 263 26.38 18.54 -6.74
N SER A 264 25.78 18.98 -7.85
CA SER A 264 25.27 20.35 -8.04
C SER A 264 23.77 20.40 -8.29
N LEU A 265 23.12 19.25 -8.44
CA LEU A 265 21.71 19.15 -8.77
C LEU A 265 20.89 18.75 -7.54
N THR A 266 19.69 19.32 -7.43
CA THR A 266 18.69 19.00 -6.42
C THR A 266 17.46 18.43 -7.10
N ALA A 267 16.90 17.35 -6.54
CA ALA A 267 15.64 16.78 -6.95
C ALA A 267 14.55 17.14 -5.94
N VAL A 268 13.42 17.62 -6.41
CA VAL A 268 12.18 17.72 -5.64
C VAL A 268 11.46 16.39 -5.73
N ILE A 269 11.36 15.71 -4.60
CA ILE A 269 10.83 14.35 -4.53
C ILE A 269 9.53 14.33 -3.72
N LYS A 270 8.49 13.75 -4.29
CA LYS A 270 7.28 13.37 -3.60
C LYS A 270 7.42 11.92 -3.13
N TYR A 271 7.23 11.64 -1.86
CA TYR A 271 7.40 10.31 -1.27
C TYR A 271 6.35 10.05 -0.19
N LEU A 272 6.13 8.78 0.15
CA LEU A 272 5.14 8.41 1.15
C LEU A 272 5.70 8.58 2.57
N GLU A 273 6.79 7.90 2.85
CA GLU A 273 7.49 7.94 4.14
C GLU A 273 8.98 7.59 3.95
N ARG A 274 9.75 7.67 5.05
CA ARG A 274 11.12 7.16 5.09
C ARG A 274 11.19 5.91 5.95
N THR A 275 12.00 4.95 5.53
CA THR A 275 12.35 3.79 6.34
C THR A 275 13.28 4.20 7.48
N ASP A 276 13.52 3.27 8.44
CA ASP A 276 14.47 3.48 9.55
C ASP A 276 15.91 3.81 9.06
N ASN A 277 16.25 3.38 7.85
CA ASN A 277 17.51 3.69 7.18
C ASN A 277 17.45 4.98 6.33
N ASN A 278 16.46 5.83 6.54
CA ASN A 278 16.24 7.10 5.84
C ASN A 278 15.96 6.97 4.34
N ILE A 279 15.63 5.78 3.84
CA ILE A 279 15.29 5.54 2.43
C ILE A 279 13.82 5.91 2.17
N MET A 280 13.56 6.69 1.13
CA MET A 280 12.21 7.07 0.72
C MET A 280 11.43 5.88 0.16
N ARG A 281 10.21 5.70 0.61
CA ARG A 281 9.25 4.74 0.04
C ARG A 281 8.41 5.43 -1.05
N PHE A 282 8.28 4.75 -2.20
CA PHE A 282 7.56 5.25 -3.38
C PHE A 282 7.99 6.65 -3.83
N PRO A 283 9.29 6.91 -4.02
CA PRO A 283 9.75 8.22 -4.44
C PRO A 283 9.31 8.50 -5.89
N ILE A 284 8.82 9.71 -6.11
CA ILE A 284 8.38 10.24 -7.42
C ILE A 284 9.13 11.54 -7.66
N LEU A 285 9.87 11.62 -8.74
CA LEU A 285 10.51 12.85 -9.16
C LEU A 285 9.45 13.85 -9.64
N LYS A 286 9.46 15.06 -9.08
CA LYS A 286 8.63 16.17 -9.52
C LYS A 286 9.40 17.13 -10.42
N GLU A 287 10.62 17.47 -10.00
CA GLU A 287 11.42 18.51 -10.62
C GLU A 287 12.90 18.27 -10.34
N ILE A 288 13.76 18.69 -11.25
CA ILE A 288 15.21 18.83 -11.04
C ILE A 288 15.53 20.31 -11.08
N ARG A 289 16.39 20.74 -10.14
CA ARG A 289 16.87 22.14 -10.06
C ARG A 289 18.39 22.15 -10.03
N GLU A 290 18.98 23.14 -10.65
CA GLU A 290 20.38 23.49 -10.39
C GLU A 290 20.45 24.19 -9.03
N LYS A 291 21.53 23.97 -8.29
CA LYS A 291 21.75 24.70 -7.05
C LYS A 291 21.98 26.18 -7.43
N GLU A 292 21.15 27.06 -6.91
CA GLU A 292 21.46 28.50 -6.98
C GLU A 292 22.84 28.73 -6.35
N ALA A 293 23.68 29.45 -7.09
CA ALA A 293 25.08 29.70 -6.75
C ALA A 293 25.22 30.63 -5.51
#